data_7d0fbf5ed594b3e30842463025dcd24c
#
_entry.id   7d0fbf5ed594b3e30842463025dcd24c
#
_cell.length_a   1.000
_cell.length_b   1.000
_cell.length_c   1.000
_cell.angle_alpha   90.00
_cell.angle_beta   90.00
_cell.angle_gamma   90.00
#
_symmetry.space_group_name_H-M   'P 1'
#
loop_
_entity.id
_entity.type
_entity.pdbx_description
1 polymer ?
#
loop_
_entity_poly.entity_id
_entity_poly.type
_entity_poly.pdbx_seq_one_letter_code
_entity_poly.pdbx_strand_id
1 'polypeptide(L)'
;MKKSQSQEDYLKFIHEAGHGQYVSNKEIATGLNVAPPSVSEMITKLAQEGLVAYRPYSGAMLTPQGQKLAIELVRKHEIWEYFLEHKLGYTKTEV
;
A
#
# COMPACT_ATOMS: atom_id res chain seq x y z
N MET A 1 3.09 13.05 -9.54
CA MET A 1 2.81 11.82 -10.24
C MET A 1 3.42 10.60 -9.59
N LYS A 2 4.74 10.44 -9.72
CA LYS A 2 5.41 9.29 -9.15
C LYS A 2 5.32 9.23 -7.64
N LYS A 3 5.37 10.38 -6.99
CA LYS A 3 5.26 10.42 -5.54
C LYS A 3 3.94 9.89 -5.05
N SER A 4 2.86 10.32 -5.72
CA SER A 4 1.54 9.85 -5.33
C SER A 4 1.43 8.35 -5.49
N GLN A 5 1.97 7.85 -6.60
CA GLN A 5 1.97 6.44 -6.87
C GLN A 5 2.73 5.68 -5.78
N SER A 6 3.85 6.24 -5.34
CA SER A 6 4.65 5.62 -4.29
C SER A 6 3.89 5.53 -2.98
N GLN A 7 3.17 6.60 -2.62
CA GLN A 7 2.36 6.58 -1.41
C GLN A 7 1.29 5.51 -1.47
N GLU A 8 0.63 5.41 -2.61
CA GLU A 8 -0.41 4.42 -2.81
C GLU A 8 0.15 3.01 -2.71
N ASP A 9 1.32 2.80 -3.28
CA ASP A 9 1.97 1.49 -3.21
C ASP A 9 2.26 1.11 -1.77
N TYR A 10 2.75 2.05 -0.97
CA TYR A 10 3.02 1.78 0.44
C TYR A 10 1.74 1.43 1.19
N LEU A 11 0.69 2.20 0.96
CA LEU A 11 -0.57 1.95 1.65
C LEU A 11 -1.15 0.58 1.29
N LYS A 12 -1.12 0.24 0.02
CA LYS A 12 -1.64 -1.05 -0.43
C LYS A 12 -0.79 -2.19 0.13
N PHE A 13 0.53 -2.03 0.13
CA PHE A 13 1.40 -3.07 0.63
C PHE A 13 1.18 -3.30 2.13
N ILE A 14 1.12 -2.23 2.91
CA ILE A 14 0.92 -2.36 4.35
C ILE A 14 -0.44 -3.00 4.64
N HIS A 15 -1.43 -2.66 3.85
CA HIS A 15 -2.76 -3.25 4.00
C HIS A 15 -2.73 -4.76 3.76
N GLU A 16 -2.09 -5.17 2.69
CA GLU A 16 -2.07 -6.58 2.30
C GLU A 16 -1.14 -7.42 3.14
N ALA A 17 0.03 -6.89 3.48
CA ALA A 17 1.00 -7.64 4.25
C ALA A 17 0.70 -7.65 5.73
N GLY A 18 0.09 -6.58 6.24
CA GLY A 18 -0.10 -6.42 7.67
C GLY A 18 -1.33 -7.08 8.24
N HIS A 19 -2.41 -7.12 7.47
CA HIS A 19 -3.68 -7.66 7.98
C HIS A 19 -4.04 -7.08 9.34
N GLY A 20 -3.86 -5.75 9.49
CA GLY A 20 -4.16 -5.09 10.73
C GLY A 20 -3.03 -5.11 11.76
N GLN A 21 -1.89 -5.66 11.39
CA GLN A 21 -0.71 -5.74 12.26
C GLN A 21 0.37 -4.79 11.75
N TYR A 22 1.41 -4.62 12.57
CA TYR A 22 2.56 -3.82 12.14
C TYR A 22 3.37 -4.58 11.09
N VAL A 23 3.86 -3.85 10.10
CA VAL A 23 4.72 -4.40 9.05
C VAL A 23 6.09 -3.74 9.23
N SER A 24 7.14 -4.54 9.32
CA SER A 24 8.47 -4.01 9.58
C SER A 24 8.98 -3.21 8.37
N ASN A 25 9.89 -2.28 8.66
CA ASN A 25 10.51 -1.50 7.59
C ASN A 25 11.25 -2.41 6.61
N LYS A 26 11.84 -3.47 7.12
CA LYS A 26 12.56 -4.42 6.27
C LYS A 26 11.61 -5.11 5.30
N GLU A 27 10.46 -5.52 5.80
CA GLU A 27 9.46 -6.16 4.94
C GLU A 27 8.98 -5.21 3.85
N ILE A 28 8.76 -3.96 4.22
CA ILE A 28 8.30 -2.96 3.26
C ILE A 28 9.37 -2.72 2.20
N ALA A 29 10.62 -2.57 2.64
CA ALA A 29 11.72 -2.33 1.71
C ALA A 29 11.87 -3.48 0.72
N THR A 30 11.80 -4.70 1.22
CA THR A 30 11.92 -5.89 0.38
C THR A 30 10.73 -6.02 -0.56
N GLY A 31 9.52 -5.86 -0.01
CA GLY A 31 8.31 -6.06 -0.79
C GLY A 31 8.11 -5.03 -1.89
N LEU A 32 8.54 -3.80 -1.64
CA LEU A 32 8.40 -2.73 -2.63
C LEU A 32 9.68 -2.51 -3.43
N ASN A 33 10.73 -3.24 -3.08
CA ASN A 33 12.02 -3.13 -3.77
C ASN A 33 12.55 -1.71 -3.72
N VAL A 34 12.57 -1.14 -2.52
CA VAL A 34 13.09 0.20 -2.29
C VAL A 34 14.14 0.15 -1.20
N ALA A 35 14.97 1.20 -1.13
CA ALA A 35 16.03 1.27 -0.13
C ALA A 35 15.44 1.56 1.25
N PRO A 36 16.02 1.00 2.31
CA PRO A 36 15.52 1.23 3.67
C PRO A 36 15.37 2.70 4.05
N PRO A 37 16.30 3.61 3.69
CA PRO A 37 16.09 5.02 4.00
C PRO A 37 14.83 5.60 3.35
N SER A 38 14.50 5.12 2.16
CA SER A 38 13.28 5.57 1.48
C SER A 38 12.05 5.17 2.25
N VAL A 39 12.06 3.96 2.83
CA VAL A 39 10.95 3.50 3.65
C VAL A 39 10.77 4.41 4.86
N SER A 40 11.87 4.72 5.55
CA SER A 40 11.81 5.58 6.73
C SER A 40 11.22 6.94 6.39
N GLU A 41 11.65 7.53 5.28
CA GLU A 41 11.14 8.83 4.87
C GLU A 41 9.66 8.78 4.55
N MET A 42 9.25 7.78 3.80
CA MET A 42 7.84 7.68 3.40
C MET A 42 6.95 7.39 4.60
N ILE A 43 7.38 6.51 5.50
CA ILE A 43 6.59 6.19 6.69
C ILE A 43 6.45 7.43 7.58
N THR A 44 7.51 8.22 7.71
CA THR A 44 7.43 9.46 8.45
C THR A 44 6.38 10.39 7.84
N LYS A 45 6.39 10.50 6.53
CA LYS A 45 5.46 11.36 5.83
C LYS A 45 4.02 10.86 5.99
N LEU A 46 3.81 9.57 5.84
CA LEU A 46 2.47 9.00 5.98
C LEU A 46 1.96 9.13 7.41
N ALA A 47 2.86 9.03 8.39
CA ALA A 47 2.49 9.21 9.78
C ALA A 47 2.07 10.65 10.05
N GLN A 48 2.77 11.61 9.45
CA GLN A 48 2.40 13.00 9.58
C GLN A 48 1.03 13.29 8.97
N GLU A 49 0.67 12.54 7.95
CA GLU A 49 -0.63 12.68 7.31
C GLU A 49 -1.73 11.90 8.02
N GLY A 50 -1.37 11.17 9.07
CA GLY A 50 -2.36 10.43 9.84
C GLY A 50 -2.79 9.12 9.22
N LEU A 51 -2.03 8.61 8.27
CA LEU A 51 -2.40 7.40 7.54
C LEU A 51 -1.75 6.14 8.11
N VAL A 52 -0.62 6.27 8.80
CA VAL A 52 0.01 5.12 9.45
C VAL A 52 0.41 5.51 10.87
N ALA A 53 0.52 4.49 11.71
CA ALA A 53 1.08 4.63 13.05
C ALA A 53 2.41 3.89 13.04
N TYR A 54 3.45 4.52 13.55
CA TYR A 54 4.77 3.94 13.58
C TYR A 54 5.16 3.56 15.00
N ARG A 55 5.74 2.37 15.16
CA ARG A 55 6.24 1.92 16.45
C ARG A 55 7.66 1.43 16.26
N PRO A 56 8.63 1.94 17.05
CA PRO A 56 10.02 1.47 16.95
C PRO A 56 10.09 -0.05 17.10
N TYR A 57 10.90 -0.68 16.28
CA TYR A 57 11.14 -2.11 16.26
C TYR A 57 9.98 -2.95 15.75
N SER A 58 8.80 -2.36 15.59
CA SER A 58 7.65 -3.10 15.05
C SER A 58 7.34 -2.70 13.62
N GLY A 59 7.50 -1.43 13.30
CA GLY A 59 7.26 -0.95 11.96
C GLY A 59 6.05 -0.05 11.87
N ALA A 60 5.29 -0.19 10.80
CA ALA A 60 4.15 0.68 10.51
C ALA A 60 2.87 -0.13 10.40
N MET A 61 1.77 0.48 10.81
CA MET A 61 0.45 -0.10 10.73
C MET A 61 -0.49 0.99 10.25
N LEU A 62 -1.47 0.63 9.45
CA LEU A 62 -2.43 1.63 8.98
C LEU A 62 -3.32 2.09 10.11
N THR A 63 -3.57 3.40 10.16
CA THR A 63 -4.61 3.96 11.02
C THR A 63 -5.96 3.64 10.39
N PRO A 64 -7.07 3.84 11.12
CA PRO A 64 -8.39 3.66 10.50
C PRO A 64 -8.56 4.48 9.24
N GLN A 65 -8.00 5.68 9.21
CA GLN A 65 -8.05 6.55 8.05
C GLN A 65 -7.22 5.97 6.90
N GLY A 66 -6.02 5.48 7.21
CA GLY A 66 -5.17 4.85 6.22
C GLY A 66 -5.78 3.56 5.69
N GLN A 67 -6.41 2.80 6.57
CA GLN A 67 -7.08 1.57 6.19
C GLN A 67 -8.20 1.83 5.19
N LYS A 68 -8.99 2.85 5.46
CA LYS A 68 -10.09 3.21 4.56
C LYS A 68 -9.57 3.58 3.18
N LEU A 69 -8.52 4.38 3.16
CA LEU A 69 -7.93 4.78 1.88
C LEU A 69 -7.35 3.60 1.13
N ALA A 70 -6.66 2.71 1.84
CA ALA A 70 -6.07 1.54 1.20
C ALA A 70 -7.14 0.63 0.60
N ILE A 71 -8.23 0.44 1.31
CA ILE A 71 -9.33 -0.37 0.81
C ILE A 71 -9.91 0.23 -0.46
N GLU A 72 -10.06 1.54 -0.49
CA GLU A 72 -10.57 2.20 -1.68
C GLU A 72 -9.65 2.00 -2.88
N LEU A 73 -8.35 2.07 -2.64
CA LEU A 73 -7.37 1.89 -3.72
C LEU A 73 -7.42 0.47 -4.27
N VAL A 74 -7.51 -0.51 -3.39
CA VAL A 74 -7.57 -1.91 -3.81
C VAL A 74 -8.88 -2.20 -4.56
N ARG A 75 -9.99 -1.69 -4.04
CA ARG A 75 -11.29 -1.89 -4.67
C ARG A 75 -11.34 -1.29 -6.06
N LYS A 76 -10.78 -0.10 -6.22
CA LYS A 76 -10.74 0.55 -7.51
C LYS A 76 -9.99 -0.29 -8.53
N HIS A 77 -8.88 -0.86 -8.10
CA HIS A 77 -8.07 -1.73 -8.95
C HIS A 77 -8.84 -2.99 -9.32
N GLU A 78 -9.53 -3.60 -8.37
CA GLU A 78 -10.30 -4.80 -8.61
C GLU A 78 -11.46 -4.56 -9.59
N ILE A 79 -12.12 -3.44 -9.44
CA ILE A 79 -13.23 -3.10 -10.34
C ILE A 79 -12.72 -2.94 -11.76
N TRP A 80 -11.56 -2.34 -11.92
CA TRP A 80 -10.97 -2.16 -13.24
C TRP A 80 -10.63 -3.50 -13.89
N GLU A 81 -10.05 -4.42 -13.11
CA GLU A 81 -9.71 -5.75 -13.63
C GLU A 81 -10.95 -6.53 -14.02
N TYR A 82 -11.99 -6.44 -13.21
CA TYR A 82 -13.26 -7.08 -13.52
C TYR A 82 -13.82 -6.57 -14.85
N PHE A 83 -13.78 -5.26 -15.04
CA PHE A 83 -14.26 -4.66 -16.26
C PHE A 83 -13.53 -5.19 -17.48
N LEU A 84 -12.22 -5.27 -17.40
CA LEU A 84 -11.43 -5.77 -18.53
C LEU A 84 -11.76 -7.20 -18.85
N GLU A 85 -11.92 -8.05 -17.84
CA GLU A 85 -12.21 -9.46 -18.06
C GLU A 85 -13.61 -9.70 -18.60
N HIS A 86 -14.58 -8.98 -18.08
CA HIS A 86 -15.98 -9.30 -18.35
C HIS A 86 -16.62 -8.46 -19.45
N LYS A 87 -16.11 -7.27 -19.68
CA LYS A 87 -16.68 -6.39 -20.68
C LYS A 87 -15.91 -6.42 -21.99
N LEU A 88 -14.58 -6.53 -21.90
CA LEU A 88 -13.74 -6.51 -23.08
C LEU A 88 -13.30 -7.90 -23.53
N GLY A 89 -13.62 -8.92 -22.76
CA GLY A 89 -13.30 -10.28 -23.15
C GLY A 89 -11.88 -10.70 -22.87
N TYR A 90 -11.15 -9.92 -22.10
CA TYR A 90 -9.77 -10.26 -21.75
C TYR A 90 -9.73 -11.08 -20.49
N THR A 91 -8.71 -11.94 -20.37
CA THR A 91 -8.44 -12.64 -19.14
C THR A 91 -7.28 -11.93 -18.43
N LYS A 92 -7.05 -12.30 -17.17
CA LYS A 92 -5.95 -11.69 -16.43
C LYS A 92 -4.60 -11.98 -17.07
N THR A 93 -4.47 -13.16 -17.66
CA THR A 93 -3.20 -13.52 -18.30
C THR A 93 -2.96 -12.74 -19.57
N GLU A 94 -4.01 -12.24 -20.19
CA GLU A 94 -3.89 -11.48 -21.44
C GLU A 94 -3.75 -9.99 -21.19
N VAL A 95 -4.13 -9.55 -20.02
CA VAL A 95 -4.04 -8.15 -19.65
C VAL A 95 -2.70 -7.87 -18.98
#